data_633633b658092f137208d1da080386a5
#
_entry.id   633633b658092f137208d1da080386a5
#
_cell.length_a   1.000
_cell.length_b   1.000
_cell.length_c   1.000
_cell.angle_alpha   90.00
_cell.angle_beta   90.00
_cell.angle_gamma   90.00
#
_symmetry.space_group_name_H-M   'P 1'
#
loop_
_entity.id
_entity.type
_entity.pdbx_description
1 polymer ?
#
loop_
_entity_poly.entity_id
_entity_poly.type
_entity_poly.pdbx_seq_one_letter_code
_entity_poly.pdbx_strand_id
1 'polypeptide(L)'
;MEIEKLPLRFLIHCIWLGVWGVDTSSWTAEVPGSVSGLEGSCIVIPCSFNYPEPKIKPSEFTGIWFKDTSEVIYHPDSSNVITDYRGRTELVGNLRQKNCSLRIDPLHSSDKGPFTFRIEIKDYNKASYKDDRVSIAVRDSPDPLSLSVMEVVKVGEEVSASCSVSHSCPSDPPLLTWSHSGTPSIQSQQQTKGQWEETSTLTFRSSNADNNQPLVCTAAYRGGKTVKSSKMLTVKYAPVDVKVKGVSSVKEGDSIELRCSSDSNPAAHSYHWHNSRGPLPTTGPTLTLENVTRLTEALYCTAINTEGQGQSSPLKLNVEYPPEIKVDSACTSDISMVTCLCIVDSEPPSTVEWSLPAGHLPSTRVEMHGSVTIVSLQRALGFSETVHCHASNTQGNATLSFTVSTNDKMFMLYVSIGIAALVVVVILVPMSACLLTKKGGRSHSDQPVVSIQDMDAAKCASSDPSTSRKEQKDTSSEILTNYYTNDQLYGNMEAEEDGDPCECVGGDDAIYGNI
;
A
#
# COMPACT_ATOMS: atom_id res chain seq x y z
N MET A 1 66.83 -14.13 -45.69
CA MET A 1 65.95 -15.05 -44.92
C MET A 1 64.91 -15.51 -45.92
N GLU A 2 65.12 -16.71 -46.37
CA GLU A 2 64.40 -17.37 -47.47
C GLU A 2 63.02 -17.81 -47.02
N ILE A 3 62.01 -17.48 -47.79
CA ILE A 3 60.66 -17.98 -47.65
C ILE A 3 60.58 -19.18 -48.60
N GLU A 4 60.64 -20.39 -48.02
CA GLU A 4 60.46 -21.62 -48.74
C GLU A 4 59.02 -21.72 -49.30
N LYS A 5 58.97 -21.89 -50.61
CA LYS A 5 57.76 -22.16 -51.38
C LYS A 5 57.38 -23.63 -51.18
N LEU A 6 56.37 -23.92 -50.36
CA LEU A 6 55.71 -25.25 -50.31
C LEU A 6 54.93 -25.49 -51.60
N PRO A 7 55.09 -26.64 -52.26
CA PRO A 7 54.52 -26.84 -53.59
C PRO A 7 53.00 -27.13 -53.56
N LEU A 8 52.31 -26.35 -54.39
CA LEU A 8 50.87 -26.39 -54.71
C LEU A 8 50.31 -27.78 -55.14
N ARG A 9 51.08 -28.82 -55.03
CA ARG A 9 50.67 -30.15 -55.48
C ARG A 9 50.02 -31.05 -54.40
N PHE A 10 50.04 -30.64 -53.12
CA PHE A 10 49.39 -31.38 -52.04
C PHE A 10 47.93 -30.98 -51.80
N LEU A 11 47.47 -29.87 -52.33
CA LEU A 11 46.09 -29.36 -52.13
C LEU A 11 45.07 -29.95 -53.11
N ILE A 12 45.51 -30.65 -54.17
CA ILE A 12 44.61 -31.25 -55.18
C ILE A 12 44.27 -32.71 -54.84
N HIS A 13 45.01 -33.36 -53.90
CA HIS A 13 44.75 -34.77 -53.53
C HIS A 13 43.81 -34.94 -52.34
N CYS A 14 43.44 -33.86 -51.60
CA CYS A 14 42.47 -33.93 -50.49
C CYS A 14 41.00 -33.62 -50.86
N ILE A 15 40.73 -33.26 -52.12
CA ILE A 15 39.36 -32.91 -52.56
C ILE A 15 38.63 -34.12 -53.17
N TRP A 16 39.29 -35.30 -53.27
CA TRP A 16 38.69 -36.51 -53.88
C TRP A 16 38.32 -37.64 -52.91
N LEU A 17 38.31 -37.39 -51.61
CA LEU A 17 37.87 -38.35 -50.61
C LEU A 17 36.79 -37.72 -49.76
N GLY A 18 35.51 -37.76 -50.19
CA GLY A 18 34.43 -37.33 -49.33
C GLY A 18 33.05 -37.14 -49.93
N VAL A 19 32.84 -37.53 -51.20
CA VAL A 19 31.47 -37.72 -51.64
C VAL A 19 31.17 -39.23 -51.48
N TRP A 20 30.90 -39.62 -50.28
CA TRP A 20 30.10 -40.83 -50.06
C TRP A 20 28.73 -40.49 -50.60
N GLY A 21 28.44 -40.92 -51.83
CA GLY A 21 27.10 -40.91 -52.36
C GLY A 21 26.23 -41.71 -51.40
N VAL A 22 25.34 -41.05 -50.74
CA VAL A 22 24.21 -41.72 -50.06
C VAL A 22 23.54 -42.53 -51.16
N ASP A 23 23.60 -43.85 -51.06
CA ASP A 23 22.95 -44.74 -51.99
C ASP A 23 21.43 -44.48 -51.85
N THR A 24 20.88 -43.66 -52.73
CA THR A 24 19.48 -43.23 -52.74
C THR A 24 18.57 -44.27 -53.34
N SER A 25 19.13 -45.49 -53.63
CA SER A 25 18.45 -46.54 -54.36
C SER A 25 17.81 -47.65 -53.50
N SER A 26 17.80 -47.47 -52.15
CA SER A 26 17.28 -48.53 -51.26
C SER A 26 15.93 -48.19 -50.63
N TRP A 27 15.11 -49.22 -50.39
CA TRP A 27 13.92 -49.11 -49.56
C TRP A 27 14.34 -49.13 -48.08
N THR A 28 14.28 -48.01 -47.39
CA THR A 28 14.66 -47.90 -45.99
C THR A 28 13.63 -47.06 -45.21
N ALA A 29 13.44 -47.36 -43.96
CA ALA A 29 12.75 -46.48 -43.02
C ALA A 29 13.64 -46.19 -41.81
N GLU A 30 13.46 -45.06 -41.24
CA GLU A 30 14.15 -44.63 -40.03
C GLU A 30 13.11 -44.27 -38.97
N VAL A 31 13.00 -45.14 -37.97
CA VAL A 31 12.17 -44.93 -36.78
C VAL A 31 13.03 -45.17 -35.53
N PRO A 32 12.73 -44.54 -34.39
CA PRO A 32 13.38 -44.88 -33.13
C PRO A 32 12.96 -46.31 -32.72
N GLY A 33 13.87 -47.10 -32.16
CA GLY A 33 13.51 -48.43 -31.67
C GLY A 33 12.46 -48.43 -30.55
N SER A 34 12.44 -47.33 -29.76
CA SER A 34 11.43 -47.10 -28.73
C SER A 34 11.18 -45.61 -28.52
N VAL A 35 9.94 -45.27 -28.22
CA VAL A 35 9.51 -43.93 -27.77
C VAL A 35 8.74 -44.08 -26.48
N SER A 36 8.74 -43.03 -25.63
CA SER A 36 8.03 -43.05 -24.35
C SER A 36 6.88 -42.05 -24.37
N GLY A 37 5.71 -42.44 -23.87
CA GLY A 37 4.53 -41.58 -23.80
C GLY A 37 3.74 -41.76 -22.51
N LEU A 38 2.99 -40.73 -22.14
CA LEU A 38 2.12 -40.74 -20.97
C LEU A 38 0.73 -41.22 -21.38
N GLU A 39 0.18 -42.21 -20.66
CA GLU A 39 -1.19 -42.68 -20.86
C GLU A 39 -2.21 -41.54 -20.72
N GLY A 40 -3.16 -41.48 -21.65
CA GLY A 40 -4.17 -40.41 -21.73
C GLY A 40 -3.71 -39.14 -22.44
N SER A 41 -2.40 -38.98 -22.67
CA SER A 41 -1.83 -37.93 -23.51
C SER A 41 -1.71 -38.39 -24.97
N CYS A 42 -1.07 -37.61 -25.83
CA CYS A 42 -0.75 -38.06 -27.18
C CYS A 42 0.74 -38.38 -27.33
N ILE A 43 1.05 -39.16 -28.37
CA ILE A 43 2.42 -39.44 -28.76
C ILE A 43 2.57 -39.25 -30.27
N VAL A 44 3.71 -38.73 -30.70
CA VAL A 44 4.12 -38.68 -32.10
C VAL A 44 5.31 -39.60 -32.28
N ILE A 45 5.13 -40.65 -33.11
CA ILE A 45 6.19 -41.54 -33.54
C ILE A 45 6.88 -40.88 -34.73
N PRO A 46 8.12 -40.41 -34.62
CA PRO A 46 8.83 -39.87 -35.76
C PRO A 46 9.24 -40.96 -36.71
N CYS A 47 9.03 -40.74 -38.01
CA CYS A 47 9.29 -41.70 -39.06
C CYS A 47 9.73 -40.97 -40.33
N SER A 48 10.83 -41.41 -40.91
CA SER A 48 11.21 -41.05 -42.26
C SER A 48 11.43 -42.32 -43.08
N PHE A 49 11.15 -42.26 -44.36
CA PHE A 49 11.35 -43.40 -45.26
C PHE A 49 12.02 -42.97 -46.57
N ASN A 50 12.61 -43.92 -47.24
CA ASN A 50 13.17 -43.71 -48.55
C ASN A 50 12.75 -44.87 -49.52
N TYR A 51 12.76 -44.56 -50.79
CA TYR A 51 12.47 -45.49 -51.84
C TYR A 51 13.29 -45.18 -53.11
N PRO A 52 13.62 -46.13 -53.96
CA PRO A 52 14.25 -45.86 -55.27
C PRO A 52 13.35 -44.95 -56.10
N GLU A 53 13.87 -43.81 -56.55
CA GLU A 53 13.05 -42.87 -57.32
C GLU A 53 12.81 -43.38 -58.74
N PRO A 54 11.54 -43.52 -59.16
CA PRO A 54 11.22 -43.91 -60.51
C PRO A 54 11.48 -42.75 -61.49
N LYS A 55 11.65 -43.07 -62.78
CA LYS A 55 11.82 -42.08 -63.84
C LYS A 55 10.65 -41.07 -63.92
N ILE A 56 9.44 -41.53 -63.60
CA ILE A 56 8.24 -40.70 -63.54
C ILE A 56 7.92 -40.45 -62.04
N LYS A 57 7.81 -39.18 -61.65
CA LYS A 57 7.48 -38.85 -60.25
C LYS A 57 6.10 -39.39 -59.89
N PRO A 58 5.99 -40.16 -58.81
CA PRO A 58 4.71 -40.65 -58.32
C PRO A 58 3.75 -39.53 -57.93
N SER A 59 2.47 -39.72 -58.29
CA SER A 59 1.41 -38.77 -57.99
C SER A 59 0.68 -39.04 -56.68
N GLU A 60 0.62 -40.33 -56.28
CA GLU A 60 -0.19 -40.78 -55.14
C GLU A 60 0.62 -41.72 -54.24
N PHE A 61 0.54 -41.44 -52.91
CA PHE A 61 1.21 -42.18 -51.86
C PHE A 61 0.19 -42.56 -50.79
N THR A 62 0.19 -43.85 -50.40
CA THR A 62 -0.64 -44.36 -49.30
C THR A 62 0.27 -44.91 -48.21
N GLY A 63 0.27 -44.24 -47.05
CA GLY A 63 0.97 -44.69 -45.86
C GLY A 63 0.04 -45.53 -44.97
N ILE A 64 0.53 -46.63 -44.48
CA ILE A 64 -0.22 -47.57 -43.64
C ILE A 64 0.66 -47.93 -42.43
N TRP A 65 0.10 -47.90 -41.23
CA TRP A 65 0.79 -48.36 -40.03
C TRP A 65 0.12 -49.63 -39.49
N PHE A 66 0.94 -50.54 -39.06
CA PHE A 66 0.53 -51.81 -38.49
C PHE A 66 1.02 -51.99 -37.07
N LYS A 67 0.22 -52.62 -36.22
CA LYS A 67 0.65 -53.21 -34.96
C LYS A 67 0.95 -54.68 -35.23
N ASP A 68 2.05 -55.17 -34.67
CA ASP A 68 2.63 -56.45 -34.98
C ASP A 68 2.88 -56.60 -36.51
N THR A 69 2.25 -57.42 -37.23
CA THR A 69 2.47 -57.56 -38.68
C THR A 69 1.18 -57.54 -39.52
N SER A 70 0.03 -57.46 -38.87
CA SER A 70 -1.25 -57.66 -39.51
C SER A 70 -2.36 -56.71 -39.10
N GLU A 71 -2.31 -56.11 -37.91
CA GLU A 71 -3.35 -55.23 -37.41
C GLU A 71 -3.13 -53.80 -37.90
N VAL A 72 -4.03 -53.33 -38.77
CA VAL A 72 -3.95 -51.95 -39.30
C VAL A 72 -4.38 -50.98 -38.25
N ILE A 73 -3.46 -50.13 -37.81
CA ILE A 73 -3.72 -49.05 -36.81
C ILE A 73 -3.93 -47.69 -37.45
N TYR A 74 -3.39 -47.48 -38.66
CA TYR A 74 -3.64 -46.29 -39.46
C TYR A 74 -3.75 -46.64 -40.94
N HIS A 75 -4.78 -46.10 -41.57
CA HIS A 75 -5.00 -46.13 -43.02
C HIS A 75 -5.79 -44.88 -43.42
N PRO A 76 -5.58 -44.27 -44.61
CA PRO A 76 -6.37 -43.12 -45.08
C PRO A 76 -7.88 -43.36 -45.06
N ASP A 77 -8.31 -44.59 -45.40
CA ASP A 77 -9.68 -45.05 -45.22
C ASP A 77 -9.82 -45.72 -43.85
N SER A 78 -10.53 -45.04 -42.95
CA SER A 78 -10.74 -45.45 -41.56
C SER A 78 -11.48 -46.77 -41.41
N SER A 79 -12.19 -47.24 -42.45
CA SER A 79 -12.87 -48.56 -42.46
C SER A 79 -11.91 -49.73 -42.35
N ASN A 80 -10.67 -49.56 -42.82
CA ASN A 80 -9.59 -50.55 -42.76
C ASN A 80 -8.85 -50.58 -41.41
N VAL A 81 -9.12 -49.59 -40.50
CA VAL A 81 -8.46 -49.48 -39.19
C VAL A 81 -9.20 -50.31 -38.16
N ILE A 82 -8.46 -51.10 -37.37
CA ILE A 82 -9.04 -51.86 -36.26
C ILE A 82 -9.74 -50.94 -35.25
N THR A 83 -10.79 -51.46 -34.59
CA THR A 83 -11.69 -50.68 -33.75
C THR A 83 -10.97 -49.89 -32.67
N ASP A 84 -9.95 -50.48 -32.04
CA ASP A 84 -9.20 -49.87 -30.92
C ASP A 84 -8.42 -48.60 -31.32
N TYR A 85 -8.03 -48.49 -32.59
CA TYR A 85 -7.26 -47.34 -33.08
C TYR A 85 -8.08 -46.40 -33.97
N ARG A 86 -9.32 -46.74 -34.27
CA ARG A 86 -10.18 -45.93 -35.13
C ARG A 86 -10.46 -44.59 -34.50
N GLY A 87 -10.10 -43.50 -35.19
CA GLY A 87 -10.24 -42.11 -34.69
C GLY A 87 -9.18 -41.66 -33.72
N ARG A 88 -8.23 -42.55 -33.34
CA ARG A 88 -7.10 -42.17 -32.45
C ARG A 88 -5.77 -42.02 -33.17
N THR A 89 -5.69 -42.38 -34.44
CA THR A 89 -4.44 -42.31 -35.20
C THR A 89 -4.55 -41.35 -36.36
N GLU A 90 -3.46 -40.59 -36.57
CA GLU A 90 -3.34 -39.58 -37.62
C GLU A 90 -1.92 -39.58 -38.19
N LEU A 91 -1.81 -39.57 -39.55
CA LEU A 91 -0.52 -39.39 -40.20
C LEU A 91 -0.19 -37.90 -40.23
N VAL A 92 0.72 -37.44 -39.35
CA VAL A 92 1.14 -36.06 -39.27
C VAL A 92 2.29 -35.74 -40.22
N GLY A 93 2.95 -36.75 -40.76
CA GLY A 93 4.02 -36.64 -41.73
C GLY A 93 3.50 -36.42 -43.15
N ASN A 94 4.27 -35.69 -43.97
CA ASN A 94 3.99 -35.53 -45.39
C ASN A 94 4.77 -36.63 -46.20
N LEU A 95 4.04 -37.60 -46.76
CA LEU A 95 4.64 -38.71 -47.52
C LEU A 95 5.42 -38.24 -48.74
N ARG A 96 5.03 -37.12 -49.39
CA ARG A 96 5.80 -36.54 -50.50
C ARG A 96 7.17 -36.01 -50.10
N GLN A 97 7.31 -35.65 -48.79
CA GLN A 97 8.57 -35.24 -48.16
C GLN A 97 9.27 -36.42 -47.46
N LYS A 98 8.81 -37.65 -47.74
CA LYS A 98 9.34 -38.86 -47.14
C LYS A 98 9.21 -38.92 -45.61
N ASN A 99 8.23 -38.20 -45.05
CA ASN A 99 7.89 -38.19 -43.63
C ASN A 99 6.63 -39.02 -43.42
N CYS A 100 6.75 -40.06 -42.58
CA CYS A 100 5.69 -41.02 -42.27
C CYS A 100 5.26 -40.96 -40.80
N SER A 101 5.57 -39.88 -40.09
CA SER A 101 5.31 -39.73 -38.66
C SER A 101 3.83 -39.94 -38.33
N LEU A 102 3.58 -40.72 -37.27
CA LEU A 102 2.25 -41.11 -36.80
C LEU A 102 1.96 -40.48 -35.44
N ARG A 103 0.78 -39.89 -35.28
CA ARG A 103 0.24 -39.47 -33.99
C ARG A 103 -0.78 -40.48 -33.49
N ILE A 104 -0.70 -40.81 -32.19
CA ILE A 104 -1.72 -41.60 -31.47
C ILE A 104 -2.26 -40.74 -30.35
N ASP A 105 -3.60 -40.54 -30.28
CA ASP A 105 -4.27 -39.66 -29.33
C ASP A 105 -5.73 -40.10 -29.05
N PRO A 106 -6.10 -40.41 -27.83
CA PRO A 106 -5.25 -40.57 -26.64
C PRO A 106 -4.42 -41.87 -26.70
N LEU A 107 -3.27 -41.85 -26.00
CA LEU A 107 -2.42 -43.04 -25.83
C LEU A 107 -3.02 -43.94 -24.74
N HIS A 108 -3.20 -45.22 -25.03
CA HIS A 108 -3.68 -46.22 -24.09
C HIS A 108 -2.53 -47.11 -23.57
N SER A 109 -2.68 -47.68 -22.39
CA SER A 109 -1.69 -48.58 -21.78
C SER A 109 -1.43 -49.85 -22.62
N SER A 110 -2.37 -50.21 -23.53
CA SER A 110 -2.26 -51.34 -24.49
C SER A 110 -1.44 -51.00 -25.73
N ASP A 111 -1.12 -49.72 -25.99
CA ASP A 111 -0.47 -49.27 -27.22
C ASP A 111 1.07 -49.47 -27.16
N LYS A 112 1.52 -50.68 -26.92
CA LYS A 112 2.95 -50.97 -26.73
C LYS A 112 3.68 -51.31 -28.04
N GLY A 113 2.96 -51.75 -29.08
CA GLY A 113 3.54 -52.20 -30.34
C GLY A 113 4.08 -53.63 -30.29
N PRO A 114 5.01 -54.03 -31.16
CA PRO A 114 5.75 -53.18 -32.10
C PRO A 114 4.91 -52.66 -33.27
N PHE A 115 5.25 -51.46 -33.73
CA PHE A 115 4.59 -50.82 -34.87
C PHE A 115 5.51 -50.79 -36.07
N THR A 116 4.92 -50.98 -37.29
CA THR A 116 5.64 -51.08 -38.57
C THR A 116 4.98 -50.19 -39.61
N PHE A 117 5.77 -49.44 -40.37
CA PHE A 117 5.29 -48.61 -41.47
C PHE A 117 5.31 -49.39 -42.79
N ARG A 118 4.32 -49.15 -43.66
CA ARG A 118 4.21 -49.55 -45.00
C ARG A 118 3.87 -48.41 -45.92
N ILE A 119 4.54 -48.32 -47.06
CA ILE A 119 4.23 -47.37 -48.13
C ILE A 119 3.70 -48.13 -49.36
N GLU A 120 2.65 -47.61 -49.97
CA GLU A 120 2.17 -48.02 -51.28
C GLU A 120 2.21 -46.81 -52.21
N ILE A 121 2.92 -46.90 -53.31
CA ILE A 121 3.10 -45.90 -54.32
C ILE A 121 2.38 -46.32 -55.56
N LYS A 122 1.34 -45.59 -55.93
CA LYS A 122 0.49 -45.94 -57.07
C LYS A 122 1.27 -46.06 -58.37
N ASP A 123 0.98 -47.09 -59.15
CA ASP A 123 1.59 -47.38 -60.42
C ASP A 123 3.12 -47.60 -60.39
N TYR A 124 3.68 -47.77 -59.15
CA TYR A 124 5.11 -48.00 -58.99
C TYR A 124 5.40 -49.30 -58.19
N ASN A 125 5.34 -49.25 -56.87
CA ASN A 125 5.67 -50.38 -55.98
C ASN A 125 5.15 -50.14 -54.55
N LYS A 126 5.30 -51.16 -53.68
CA LYS A 126 4.95 -51.09 -52.25
C LYS A 126 6.02 -51.78 -51.41
N ALA A 127 6.26 -51.28 -50.21
CA ALA A 127 7.21 -51.88 -49.28
C ALA A 127 6.69 -51.80 -47.82
N SER A 128 6.99 -52.85 -47.06
CA SER A 128 6.76 -52.94 -45.63
C SER A 128 8.12 -53.00 -44.95
N TYR A 129 8.40 -52.04 -44.06
CA TYR A 129 9.69 -51.93 -43.39
C TYR A 129 9.67 -52.72 -42.08
N LYS A 130 9.71 -54.04 -42.19
CA LYS A 130 9.50 -55.03 -41.12
C LYS A 130 10.65 -55.08 -40.11
N ASP A 131 11.83 -54.65 -40.51
CA ASP A 131 13.03 -54.65 -39.68
C ASP A 131 13.11 -53.33 -38.85
N ASP A 132 12.51 -52.28 -39.38
CA ASP A 132 12.45 -50.96 -38.74
C ASP A 132 11.16 -50.83 -37.92
N ARG A 133 11.21 -51.28 -36.67
CA ARG A 133 10.06 -51.34 -35.76
C ARG A 133 10.22 -50.37 -34.60
N VAL A 134 9.11 -49.81 -34.14
CA VAL A 134 9.06 -48.96 -32.96
C VAL A 134 8.14 -49.54 -31.90
N SER A 135 8.59 -49.51 -30.65
CA SER A 135 7.78 -49.84 -29.47
C SER A 135 7.49 -48.59 -28.65
N ILE A 136 6.35 -48.57 -27.97
CA ILE A 136 6.00 -47.47 -27.05
C ILE A 136 6.13 -47.94 -25.61
N ALA A 137 6.94 -47.26 -24.83
CA ALA A 137 6.97 -47.39 -23.37
C ALA A 137 5.89 -46.48 -22.80
N VAL A 138 4.71 -47.03 -22.53
CA VAL A 138 3.59 -46.28 -21.97
C VAL A 138 3.78 -46.16 -20.44
N ARG A 139 3.77 -44.93 -19.95
CA ARG A 139 3.87 -44.61 -18.52
C ARG A 139 2.50 -44.20 -17.98
N ASP A 140 2.22 -44.58 -16.75
CA ASP A 140 1.00 -44.27 -16.02
C ASP A 140 1.06 -42.92 -15.27
N SER A 141 2.27 -42.43 -15.01
CA SER A 141 2.53 -41.19 -14.30
C SER A 141 3.48 -40.28 -15.07
N PRO A 142 3.32 -38.95 -14.98
CA PRO A 142 4.24 -38.00 -15.58
C PRO A 142 5.64 -38.08 -14.99
N ASP A 143 6.64 -37.67 -15.77
CA ASP A 143 7.98 -37.45 -15.27
C ASP A 143 8.00 -36.30 -14.23
N PRO A 144 8.91 -36.36 -13.24
CA PRO A 144 9.08 -35.27 -12.30
C PRO A 144 9.52 -34.01 -13.03
N LEU A 145 8.97 -32.85 -12.59
CA LEU A 145 9.38 -31.53 -13.07
C LEU A 145 10.80 -31.18 -12.58
N SER A 146 11.60 -30.64 -13.47
CA SER A 146 12.85 -29.98 -13.12
C SER A 146 12.54 -28.50 -12.82
N LEU A 147 12.74 -28.06 -11.55
CA LEU A 147 12.56 -26.68 -11.12
C LEU A 147 13.89 -26.09 -10.65
N SER A 148 14.34 -25.04 -11.31
CA SER A 148 15.55 -24.30 -11.00
C SER A 148 15.22 -22.85 -10.70
N VAL A 149 15.68 -22.34 -9.55
CA VAL A 149 15.56 -20.93 -9.13
C VAL A 149 16.66 -20.64 -8.12
N MET A 150 17.11 -19.40 -8.04
CA MET A 150 17.97 -18.93 -6.93
C MET A 150 17.15 -18.93 -5.64
N GLU A 151 17.60 -19.69 -4.66
CA GLU A 151 16.86 -19.89 -3.40
C GLU A 151 16.98 -18.70 -2.45
N VAL A 152 18.01 -17.86 -2.59
CA VAL A 152 18.26 -16.67 -1.76
C VAL A 152 18.40 -15.46 -2.65
N VAL A 153 17.53 -14.49 -2.46
CA VAL A 153 17.46 -13.24 -3.24
C VAL A 153 17.22 -12.04 -2.30
N LYS A 154 17.46 -10.83 -2.77
CA LYS A 154 17.10 -9.60 -2.02
C LYS A 154 15.79 -9.03 -2.53
N VAL A 155 15.07 -8.35 -1.66
CA VAL A 155 13.85 -7.63 -2.04
C VAL A 155 14.10 -6.66 -3.19
N GLY A 156 13.22 -6.69 -4.20
CA GLY A 156 13.33 -5.84 -5.39
C GLY A 156 14.25 -6.39 -6.48
N GLU A 157 15.01 -7.47 -6.24
CA GLU A 157 15.78 -8.15 -7.27
C GLU A 157 14.85 -8.88 -8.25
N GLU A 158 15.29 -8.95 -9.51
CA GLU A 158 14.61 -9.75 -10.53
C GLU A 158 14.99 -11.21 -10.36
N VAL A 159 13.99 -12.04 -10.17
CA VAL A 159 14.11 -13.49 -10.03
C VAL A 159 13.71 -14.16 -11.34
N SER A 160 14.58 -15.05 -11.83
CA SER A 160 14.29 -15.92 -12.97
C SER A 160 14.22 -17.37 -12.47
N ALA A 161 13.06 -17.98 -12.64
CA ALA A 161 12.80 -19.38 -12.30
C ALA A 161 12.49 -20.18 -13.57
N SER A 162 13.14 -21.32 -13.75
CA SER A 162 12.95 -22.20 -14.90
C SER A 162 12.35 -23.53 -14.48
N CYS A 163 11.30 -23.94 -15.19
CA CYS A 163 10.58 -25.18 -14.97
C CYS A 163 10.51 -25.96 -16.29
N SER A 164 11.01 -27.20 -16.32
CA SER A 164 10.98 -28.01 -17.52
C SER A 164 10.42 -29.41 -17.30
N VAL A 165 9.83 -29.95 -18.34
CA VAL A 165 9.23 -31.29 -18.34
C VAL A 165 9.34 -31.94 -19.70
N SER A 166 9.58 -33.27 -19.71
CA SER A 166 9.62 -34.09 -20.94
C SER A 166 8.22 -34.52 -21.35
N HIS A 167 7.98 -34.52 -22.66
CA HIS A 167 6.72 -35.00 -23.26
C HIS A 167 6.93 -35.60 -24.65
N SER A 168 5.89 -36.26 -25.16
CA SER A 168 5.91 -36.94 -26.47
C SER A 168 4.99 -36.33 -27.51
N CYS A 169 4.33 -35.24 -27.19
CA CYS A 169 3.30 -34.64 -28.03
C CYS A 169 3.63 -33.18 -28.37
N PRO A 170 4.38 -32.86 -29.43
CA PRO A 170 4.78 -31.49 -29.76
C PRO A 170 3.63 -30.60 -30.22
N SER A 171 2.53 -31.21 -30.75
CA SER A 171 1.35 -30.43 -31.17
C SER A 171 0.41 -30.07 -30.01
N ASP A 172 0.60 -30.69 -28.84
CA ASP A 172 -0.25 -30.51 -27.67
C ASP A 172 0.63 -30.70 -26.40
N PRO A 173 1.57 -29.79 -26.15
CA PRO A 173 2.48 -29.87 -25.02
C PRO A 173 1.76 -29.70 -23.68
N PRO A 174 2.33 -30.16 -22.56
CA PRO A 174 1.77 -29.92 -21.24
C PRO A 174 1.74 -28.45 -20.91
N LEU A 175 0.66 -27.96 -20.29
CA LEU A 175 0.52 -26.59 -19.83
C LEU A 175 1.31 -26.39 -18.53
N LEU A 176 2.34 -25.56 -18.59
CA LEU A 176 3.12 -25.15 -17.44
C LEU A 176 2.52 -23.89 -16.78
N THR A 177 2.24 -23.96 -15.48
CA THR A 177 1.67 -22.85 -14.71
C THR A 177 2.44 -22.63 -13.41
N TRP A 178 2.43 -21.39 -12.93
CA TRP A 178 3.17 -20.96 -11.75
C TRP A 178 2.24 -20.49 -10.64
N SER A 179 2.67 -20.64 -9.40
CA SER A 179 1.97 -20.09 -8.22
C SER A 179 2.17 -18.59 -8.04
N HIS A 180 3.19 -18.01 -8.68
CA HIS A 180 3.54 -16.61 -8.64
C HIS A 180 3.09 -15.87 -9.89
N SER A 181 2.76 -14.61 -9.76
CA SER A 181 2.54 -13.70 -10.88
C SER A 181 3.88 -13.20 -11.43
N GLY A 182 3.96 -13.05 -12.74
CA GLY A 182 5.15 -12.59 -13.43
C GLY A 182 5.00 -12.73 -14.92
N THR A 183 6.12 -12.58 -15.65
CA THR A 183 6.16 -12.75 -17.11
C THR A 183 6.70 -14.12 -17.46
N PRO A 184 5.84 -15.07 -17.90
CA PRO A 184 6.29 -16.37 -18.34
C PRO A 184 6.78 -16.30 -19.80
N SER A 185 7.86 -17.01 -20.09
CA SER A 185 8.28 -17.33 -21.45
C SER A 185 8.34 -18.84 -21.61
N ILE A 186 7.88 -19.36 -22.77
CA ILE A 186 7.80 -20.78 -23.03
C ILE A 186 8.73 -21.11 -24.20
N GLN A 187 9.45 -22.21 -24.06
CA GLN A 187 10.32 -22.77 -25.10
C GLN A 187 10.10 -24.27 -25.20
N SER A 188 9.95 -24.76 -26.42
CA SER A 188 9.84 -26.17 -26.70
C SER A 188 11.07 -26.63 -27.49
N GLN A 189 11.74 -27.66 -27.04
CA GLN A 189 12.93 -28.20 -27.65
C GLN A 189 12.84 -29.73 -27.84
N GLN A 190 13.21 -30.21 -29.02
CA GLN A 190 13.35 -31.65 -29.24
C GLN A 190 14.66 -32.14 -28.61
N GLN A 191 14.56 -33.06 -27.65
CA GLN A 191 15.70 -33.68 -26.97
C GLN A 191 16.26 -34.86 -27.75
N THR A 192 15.38 -35.74 -28.19
CA THR A 192 15.70 -36.91 -29.02
C THR A 192 14.58 -37.14 -30.01
N LYS A 193 14.76 -38.12 -30.94
CA LYS A 193 13.68 -38.49 -31.84
C LYS A 193 12.46 -39.01 -31.05
N GLY A 194 11.36 -38.24 -31.08
CA GLY A 194 10.10 -38.56 -30.40
C GLY A 194 10.00 -38.14 -28.93
N GLN A 195 11.00 -37.42 -28.39
CA GLN A 195 10.96 -36.83 -27.06
C GLN A 195 11.23 -35.33 -27.14
N TRP A 196 10.41 -34.57 -26.45
CA TRP A 196 10.43 -33.11 -26.38
C TRP A 196 10.54 -32.65 -24.94
N GLU A 197 11.10 -31.48 -24.75
CA GLU A 197 11.12 -30.78 -23.46
C GLU A 197 10.41 -29.47 -23.62
N GLU A 198 9.42 -29.23 -22.76
CA GLU A 198 8.75 -27.94 -22.60
C GLU A 198 9.33 -27.24 -21.39
N THR A 199 9.82 -26.02 -21.59
CA THR A 199 10.42 -25.21 -20.54
C THR A 199 9.66 -23.90 -20.42
N SER A 200 9.21 -23.57 -19.21
CA SER A 200 8.66 -22.27 -18.86
C SER A 200 9.63 -21.53 -17.95
N THR A 201 10.00 -20.32 -18.32
CA THR A 201 10.82 -19.43 -17.47
C THR A 201 9.94 -18.29 -16.99
N LEU A 202 9.76 -18.17 -15.67
CA LEU A 202 9.04 -17.08 -15.01
C LEU A 202 10.03 -16.04 -14.54
N THR A 203 9.79 -14.77 -14.92
CA THR A 203 10.54 -13.63 -14.42
C THR A 203 9.61 -12.75 -13.59
N PHE A 204 10.02 -12.42 -12.34
CA PHE A 204 9.27 -11.56 -11.42
C PHE A 204 10.21 -10.78 -10.51
N ARG A 205 9.70 -9.71 -9.86
CA ARG A 205 10.43 -8.99 -8.81
C ARG A 205 10.06 -9.54 -7.45
N SER A 206 11.09 -9.89 -6.67
CA SER A 206 10.92 -10.37 -5.31
C SER A 206 10.39 -9.29 -4.36
N SER A 207 9.53 -9.68 -3.44
CA SER A 207 8.98 -8.87 -2.36
C SER A 207 9.23 -9.54 -1.00
N ASN A 208 9.06 -8.81 0.09
CA ASN A 208 9.13 -9.40 1.43
C ASN A 208 8.03 -10.45 1.68
N ALA A 209 6.89 -10.34 0.98
CA ALA A 209 5.81 -11.32 1.07
C ALA A 209 6.19 -12.70 0.50
N ASP A 210 7.22 -12.76 -0.36
CA ASP A 210 7.69 -14.01 -0.97
C ASP A 210 8.64 -14.77 -0.03
N ASN A 211 9.06 -14.15 1.07
CA ASN A 211 9.95 -14.78 2.03
C ASN A 211 9.29 -16.00 2.69
N ASN A 212 9.99 -17.16 2.65
CA ASN A 212 9.49 -18.44 3.13
C ASN A 212 8.20 -18.91 2.44
N GLN A 213 7.94 -18.44 1.20
CA GLN A 213 6.84 -18.92 0.39
C GLN A 213 7.34 -19.93 -0.65
N PRO A 214 6.57 -21.00 -0.93
CA PRO A 214 6.92 -21.96 -1.96
C PRO A 214 6.59 -21.40 -3.35
N LEU A 215 7.60 -21.31 -4.21
CA LEU A 215 7.40 -21.15 -5.64
C LEU A 215 7.06 -22.51 -6.24
N VAL A 216 5.86 -22.66 -6.77
CA VAL A 216 5.35 -23.93 -7.32
C VAL A 216 5.18 -23.82 -8.83
N CYS A 217 5.74 -24.78 -9.55
CA CYS A 217 5.45 -25.03 -10.95
C CYS A 217 4.55 -26.27 -11.07
N THR A 218 3.54 -26.20 -11.93
CA THR A 218 2.61 -27.30 -12.21
C THR A 218 2.57 -27.54 -13.71
N ALA A 219 2.78 -28.79 -14.13
CA ALA A 219 2.52 -29.26 -15.50
C ALA A 219 1.19 -30.01 -15.55
N ALA A 220 0.29 -29.58 -16.42
CA ALA A 220 -0.98 -30.24 -16.70
C ALA A 220 -0.96 -30.85 -18.10
N TYR A 221 -1.15 -32.15 -18.16
CA TYR A 221 -1.19 -32.91 -19.41
C TYR A 221 -2.62 -33.06 -19.89
N ARG A 222 -2.79 -33.19 -21.17
CA ARG A 222 -4.03 -33.72 -21.76
C ARG A 222 -4.37 -35.07 -21.10
N GLY A 223 -5.65 -35.31 -20.82
CA GLY A 223 -6.08 -36.47 -20.03
C GLY A 223 -6.11 -36.25 -18.52
N GLY A 224 -5.82 -35.02 -18.06
CA GLY A 224 -6.04 -34.58 -16.66
C GLY A 224 -4.93 -34.96 -15.68
N LYS A 225 -3.87 -35.64 -16.14
CA LYS A 225 -2.71 -35.93 -15.28
C LYS A 225 -1.89 -34.67 -15.01
N THR A 226 -1.44 -34.49 -13.77
CA THR A 226 -0.65 -33.32 -13.35
C THR A 226 0.56 -33.73 -12.54
N VAL A 227 1.63 -32.94 -12.61
CA VAL A 227 2.80 -33.07 -11.76
C VAL A 227 3.21 -31.68 -11.28
N LYS A 228 3.74 -31.60 -10.06
CA LYS A 228 4.16 -30.34 -9.41
C LYS A 228 5.56 -30.47 -8.86
N SER A 229 6.27 -29.36 -8.89
CA SER A 229 7.54 -29.19 -8.18
C SER A 229 7.52 -27.86 -7.45
N SER A 230 8.17 -27.79 -6.28
CA SER A 230 8.21 -26.56 -5.48
C SER A 230 9.58 -26.32 -4.87
N LYS A 231 9.97 -25.05 -4.77
CA LYS A 231 11.15 -24.59 -4.02
C LYS A 231 10.78 -23.44 -3.13
N MET A 232 11.32 -23.45 -1.90
CA MET A 232 11.15 -22.33 -0.96
C MET A 232 12.04 -21.16 -1.35
N LEU A 233 11.48 -19.96 -1.38
CA LEU A 233 12.23 -18.74 -1.59
C LEU A 233 12.64 -18.14 -0.24
N THR A 234 13.88 -17.71 -0.14
CA THR A 234 14.41 -16.93 0.98
C THR A 234 14.71 -15.52 0.49
N VAL A 235 13.86 -14.56 0.88
CA VAL A 235 14.06 -13.17 0.49
C VAL A 235 14.67 -12.40 1.65
N LYS A 236 15.81 -11.74 1.39
CA LYS A 236 16.48 -10.85 2.35
C LYS A 236 15.93 -9.44 2.20
N TYR A 237 15.57 -8.80 3.32
CA TYR A 237 15.05 -7.44 3.34
C TYR A 237 15.33 -6.72 4.65
N ALA A 238 15.44 -5.40 4.56
CA ALA A 238 15.57 -4.53 5.72
C ALA A 238 14.30 -4.57 6.59
N PRO A 239 14.38 -4.21 7.86
CA PRO A 239 13.23 -4.15 8.74
C PRO A 239 12.08 -3.31 8.16
N VAL A 240 10.91 -3.94 8.06
CA VAL A 240 9.61 -3.33 7.69
C VAL A 240 8.63 -3.50 8.84
N ASP A 241 7.48 -2.83 8.78
CA ASP A 241 6.44 -2.91 9.81
C ASP A 241 6.96 -2.73 11.25
N VAL A 242 7.93 -1.82 11.40
CA VAL A 242 8.49 -1.51 12.71
C VAL A 242 7.42 -0.86 13.59
N LYS A 243 7.15 -1.47 14.74
CA LYS A 243 6.07 -1.06 15.65
C LYS A 243 6.56 -0.99 17.09
N VAL A 244 6.17 0.08 17.77
CA VAL A 244 6.32 0.19 19.22
C VAL A 244 5.04 -0.37 19.87
N LYS A 245 5.22 -1.35 20.76
CA LYS A 245 4.15 -1.96 21.56
C LYS A 245 4.36 -1.62 23.02
N GLY A 246 3.27 -1.37 23.74
CA GLY A 246 3.27 -1.06 25.17
C GLY A 246 1.95 -0.43 25.55
N VAL A 247 1.84 0.00 26.80
CA VAL A 247 0.68 0.73 27.32
C VAL A 247 0.71 2.14 26.75
N SER A 248 -0.38 2.58 26.13
CA SER A 248 -0.49 3.92 25.55
C SER A 248 -0.94 5.00 26.55
N SER A 249 -1.55 4.58 27.69
CA SER A 249 -1.99 5.48 28.76
C SER A 249 -1.23 5.15 30.04
N VAL A 250 -0.70 6.17 30.71
CA VAL A 250 0.15 6.06 31.90
C VAL A 250 -0.08 7.26 32.81
N LYS A 251 -0.05 7.04 34.13
CA LYS A 251 -0.14 8.15 35.10
C LYS A 251 1.19 8.91 35.15
N GLU A 252 1.09 10.22 35.34
CA GLU A 252 2.28 11.06 35.53
C GLU A 252 3.07 10.60 36.75
N GLY A 253 4.38 10.39 36.58
CA GLY A 253 5.29 9.87 37.60
C GLY A 253 5.48 8.36 37.56
N ASP A 254 4.63 7.60 36.86
CA ASP A 254 4.78 6.15 36.73
C ASP A 254 5.88 5.79 35.72
N SER A 255 6.28 4.51 35.77
CA SER A 255 7.24 3.93 34.82
C SER A 255 6.52 3.01 33.83
N ILE A 256 6.99 3.00 32.57
CA ILE A 256 6.46 2.12 31.52
C ILE A 256 7.59 1.39 30.79
N GLU A 257 7.23 0.23 30.24
CA GLU A 257 8.08 -0.53 29.35
C GLU A 257 7.47 -0.55 27.94
N LEU A 258 8.26 -0.11 26.95
CA LEU A 258 7.93 -0.13 25.54
C LEU A 258 8.78 -1.14 24.81
N ARG A 259 8.19 -1.90 23.88
CA ARG A 259 8.88 -2.90 23.08
C ARG A 259 8.81 -2.58 21.60
N CYS A 260 9.97 -2.53 20.96
CA CYS A 260 10.11 -2.41 19.51
C CYS A 260 10.09 -3.79 18.85
N SER A 261 9.34 -3.93 17.77
CA SER A 261 9.27 -5.14 16.95
C SER A 261 9.30 -4.78 15.48
N SER A 262 9.88 -5.65 14.65
CA SER A 262 9.93 -5.47 13.19
C SER A 262 9.79 -6.82 12.50
N ASP A 263 9.38 -6.80 11.24
CA ASP A 263 9.48 -7.90 10.31
C ASP A 263 10.72 -7.68 9.42
N SER A 264 11.60 -8.68 9.33
CA SER A 264 12.85 -8.57 8.56
C SER A 264 13.50 -9.93 8.33
N ASN A 265 14.26 -10.04 7.26
CA ASN A 265 15.11 -11.21 7.04
C ASN A 265 16.51 -10.79 6.53
N PRO A 266 17.58 -11.05 7.29
CA PRO A 266 17.64 -11.64 8.63
C PRO A 266 16.91 -10.81 9.70
N ALA A 267 16.61 -11.44 10.84
CA ALA A 267 16.02 -10.72 11.98
C ALA A 267 16.88 -9.52 12.38
N ALA A 268 16.24 -8.46 12.86
CA ALA A 268 16.95 -7.28 13.35
C ALA A 268 17.89 -7.66 14.48
N HIS A 269 19.16 -7.25 14.37
CA HIS A 269 20.19 -7.52 15.37
C HIS A 269 20.39 -6.37 16.35
N SER A 270 19.91 -5.16 16.02
CA SER A 270 19.97 -3.99 16.90
C SER A 270 18.74 -3.11 16.77
N TYR A 271 18.44 -2.42 17.88
CA TYR A 271 17.35 -1.46 17.98
C TYR A 271 17.86 -0.20 18.66
N HIS A 272 17.45 0.96 18.16
CA HIS A 272 17.77 2.27 18.71
C HIS A 272 16.49 3.06 18.93
N TRP A 273 16.42 3.74 20.07
CA TRP A 273 15.29 4.56 20.44
C TRP A 273 15.58 6.05 20.26
N HIS A 274 14.58 6.80 19.89
CA HIS A 274 14.69 8.22 19.57
C HIS A 274 13.47 9.00 20.07
N ASN A 275 13.70 10.28 20.34
CA ASN A 275 12.65 11.29 20.50
C ASN A 275 12.92 12.47 19.55
N SER A 276 12.17 13.57 19.67
CA SER A 276 12.34 14.76 18.83
C SER A 276 13.70 15.45 19.02
N ARG A 277 14.39 15.22 20.15
CA ARG A 277 15.72 15.79 20.46
C ARG A 277 16.88 14.94 19.93
N GLY A 278 16.63 13.71 19.56
CA GLY A 278 17.65 12.82 19.02
C GLY A 278 17.65 11.40 19.62
N PRO A 279 18.75 10.67 19.46
CA PRO A 279 18.85 9.30 19.95
C PRO A 279 18.89 9.23 21.48
N LEU A 280 18.18 8.25 22.03
CA LEU A 280 18.25 7.90 23.44
C LEU A 280 19.44 6.95 23.71
N PRO A 281 20.00 6.96 24.92
CA PRO A 281 21.16 6.10 25.26
C PRO A 281 20.82 4.61 25.32
N THR A 282 19.54 4.25 25.35
CA THR A 282 19.07 2.88 25.46
C THR A 282 19.14 2.18 24.09
N THR A 283 19.78 1.02 24.06
CA THR A 283 19.83 0.12 22.90
C THR A 283 19.11 -1.19 23.23
N GLY A 284 18.56 -1.82 22.19
CA GLY A 284 17.83 -3.08 22.34
C GLY A 284 16.31 -2.92 22.09
N PRO A 285 15.58 -4.06 22.07
CA PRO A 285 14.18 -4.08 21.68
C PRO A 285 13.24 -3.48 22.74
N THR A 286 13.73 -3.25 23.95
CA THR A 286 12.93 -2.76 25.08
C THR A 286 13.48 -1.42 25.58
N LEU A 287 12.57 -0.46 25.78
CA LEU A 287 12.83 0.84 26.42
C LEU A 287 12.00 0.93 27.69
N THR A 288 12.67 1.10 28.82
CA THR A 288 12.03 1.46 30.10
C THR A 288 12.15 2.95 30.30
N LEU A 289 11.01 3.60 30.49
CA LEU A 289 10.92 5.00 30.85
C LEU A 289 10.50 5.10 32.32
N GLU A 290 11.32 5.75 33.13
CA GLU A 290 11.02 6.05 34.51
C GLU A 290 10.50 7.49 34.63
N ASN A 291 9.56 7.72 35.54
CA ASN A 291 9.02 9.03 35.84
C ASN A 291 8.48 9.75 34.58
N VAL A 292 7.50 9.13 33.91
CA VAL A 292 6.85 9.68 32.71
C VAL A 292 6.09 10.94 33.08
N THR A 293 6.24 12.00 32.28
CA THR A 293 5.59 13.29 32.50
C THR A 293 4.73 13.70 31.31
N ARG A 294 3.81 14.63 31.51
CA ARG A 294 3.02 15.23 30.41
C ARG A 294 3.88 15.90 29.33
N LEU A 295 5.16 16.18 29.62
CA LEU A 295 6.14 16.74 28.69
C LEU A 295 6.96 15.67 27.97
N THR A 296 6.68 14.38 28.22
CA THR A 296 7.36 13.28 27.51
C THR A 296 7.05 13.36 26.03
N GLU A 297 8.11 13.50 25.24
CA GLU A 297 8.01 13.64 23.79
C GLU A 297 7.61 12.33 23.12
N ALA A 298 7.13 12.43 21.87
CA ALA A 298 6.86 11.26 21.07
C ALA A 298 8.12 10.44 20.84
N LEU A 299 7.97 9.12 20.94
CA LEU A 299 9.06 8.14 20.87
C LEU A 299 8.91 7.30 19.63
N TYR A 300 10.01 6.94 19.01
CA TYR A 300 10.05 5.97 17.92
C TYR A 300 11.30 5.10 18.02
N CYS A 301 11.25 3.93 17.42
CA CYS A 301 12.40 3.03 17.37
C CYS A 301 12.86 2.79 15.93
N THR A 302 14.15 2.56 15.76
CA THR A 302 14.79 2.12 14.53
C THR A 302 15.30 0.71 14.72
N ALA A 303 14.88 -0.22 13.89
CA ALA A 303 15.37 -1.59 13.83
C ALA A 303 16.40 -1.72 12.70
N ILE A 304 17.46 -2.48 12.89
CA ILE A 304 18.60 -2.59 11.96
C ILE A 304 18.96 -4.05 11.76
N ASN A 305 19.13 -4.46 10.51
CA ASN A 305 19.74 -5.72 10.12
C ASN A 305 20.84 -5.49 9.06
N THR A 306 21.40 -6.56 8.49
CA THR A 306 22.45 -6.49 7.45
C THR A 306 21.99 -5.90 6.13
N GLU A 307 20.69 -5.88 5.86
CA GLU A 307 20.10 -5.37 4.61
C GLU A 307 19.73 -3.89 4.70
N GLY A 308 19.64 -3.33 5.93
CA GLY A 308 19.32 -1.93 6.14
C GLY A 308 18.62 -1.65 7.47
N GLN A 309 17.86 -0.57 7.49
CA GLN A 309 17.12 -0.13 8.68
C GLN A 309 15.68 0.25 8.36
N GLY A 310 14.81 0.12 9.36
CA GLY A 310 13.42 0.56 9.33
C GLY A 310 13.06 1.30 10.61
N GLN A 311 12.10 2.22 10.54
CA GLN A 311 11.69 3.08 11.64
C GLN A 311 10.19 2.95 11.91
N SER A 312 9.80 3.01 13.18
CA SER A 312 8.40 3.03 13.58
C SER A 312 7.78 4.42 13.40
N SER A 313 6.46 4.48 13.33
CA SER A 313 5.74 5.72 13.55
C SER A 313 6.01 6.26 14.97
N PRO A 314 6.00 7.59 15.17
CA PRO A 314 6.13 8.18 16.49
C PRO A 314 4.94 7.77 17.39
N LEU A 315 5.24 7.29 18.59
CA LEU A 315 4.27 7.00 19.63
C LEU A 315 4.24 8.18 20.63
N LYS A 316 3.12 8.88 20.71
CA LYS A 316 2.84 9.85 21.77
C LYS A 316 2.09 9.14 22.89
N LEU A 317 2.63 9.23 24.11
CA LEU A 317 1.98 8.67 25.29
C LEU A 317 0.83 9.56 25.74
N ASN A 318 -0.28 8.95 26.14
CA ASN A 318 -1.37 9.60 26.82
C ASN A 318 -1.03 9.60 28.33
N VAL A 319 -0.52 10.75 28.82
CA VAL A 319 -0.13 10.86 30.23
C VAL A 319 -1.28 11.42 31.03
N GLU A 320 -1.80 10.61 31.95
CA GLU A 320 -2.92 11.00 32.83
C GLU A 320 -2.40 11.73 34.07
N TYR A 321 -3.00 12.88 34.39
CA TYR A 321 -2.62 13.69 35.55
C TYR A 321 -3.82 14.40 36.18
N PRO A 322 -3.74 14.70 37.51
CA PRO A 322 -4.79 15.39 38.21
C PRO A 322 -4.92 16.86 37.70
N PRO A 323 -6.07 17.49 37.96
CA PRO A 323 -6.29 18.85 37.54
C PRO A 323 -5.29 19.82 38.18
N GLU A 324 -4.73 20.71 37.37
CA GLU A 324 -3.91 21.84 37.75
C GLU A 324 -4.63 23.12 37.34
N ILE A 325 -5.02 23.94 38.33
CA ILE A 325 -5.65 25.21 38.03
C ILE A 325 -4.53 26.24 37.72
N LYS A 326 -4.56 26.78 36.50
CA LYS A 326 -3.52 27.69 35.99
C LYS A 326 -3.57 29.04 36.68
N VAL A 327 -2.41 29.69 36.78
CA VAL A 327 -2.21 31.02 37.44
C VAL A 327 -3.00 32.14 36.77
N ASP A 328 -3.36 31.99 35.52
CA ASP A 328 -4.18 32.96 34.76
C ASP A 328 -5.67 32.90 35.12
N SER A 329 -6.06 31.97 36.01
CA SER A 329 -7.41 31.91 36.56
C SER A 329 -7.65 33.12 37.48
N ALA A 330 -8.65 33.94 37.17
CA ALA A 330 -8.92 35.17 37.88
C ALA A 330 -10.39 35.59 37.85
N CYS A 331 -10.77 36.44 38.80
CA CYS A 331 -12.04 37.15 38.75
C CYS A 331 -11.80 38.63 38.44
N THR A 332 -12.54 39.18 37.50
CA THR A 332 -12.57 40.59 37.15
C THR A 332 -13.95 41.15 37.44
N SER A 333 -14.01 42.40 37.98
CA SER A 333 -15.28 43.07 38.20
C SER A 333 -15.38 44.33 37.32
N ASP A 334 -16.53 44.50 36.69
CA ASP A 334 -16.94 45.72 36.00
C ASP A 334 -18.02 46.42 36.86
N ILE A 335 -18.60 47.50 36.39
CA ILE A 335 -19.54 48.36 37.13
C ILE A 335 -20.76 47.59 37.69
N SER A 336 -21.20 46.55 36.99
CA SER A 336 -22.42 45.78 37.32
C SER A 336 -22.24 44.27 37.41
N MET A 337 -21.15 43.74 36.90
CA MET A 337 -20.95 42.30 36.74
C MET A 337 -19.56 41.87 37.23
N VAL A 338 -19.51 40.64 37.74
CA VAL A 338 -18.26 39.92 38.02
C VAL A 338 -18.15 38.81 37.03
N THR A 339 -17.01 38.69 36.37
CA THR A 339 -16.65 37.58 35.52
C THR A 339 -15.45 36.86 36.12
N CYS A 340 -15.64 35.60 36.49
CA CYS A 340 -14.56 34.72 36.94
C CYS A 340 -14.22 33.69 35.86
N LEU A 341 -12.93 33.49 35.68
CA LEU A 341 -12.38 32.50 34.74
C LEU A 341 -11.58 31.48 35.52
N CYS A 342 -11.90 30.22 35.35
CA CYS A 342 -11.12 29.10 35.88
C CYS A 342 -10.56 28.29 34.71
N ILE A 343 -9.24 28.25 34.61
CA ILE A 343 -8.50 27.56 33.57
C ILE A 343 -7.84 26.35 34.20
N VAL A 344 -8.25 25.16 33.76
CA VAL A 344 -7.83 23.86 34.33
C VAL A 344 -7.16 23.04 33.25
N ASP A 345 -5.96 22.58 33.53
CA ASP A 345 -5.22 21.63 32.68
C ASP A 345 -5.20 20.27 33.35
N SER A 346 -5.68 19.22 32.64
CA SER A 346 -5.77 17.88 33.17
C SER A 346 -6.00 16.84 32.07
N GLU A 347 -5.56 15.61 32.33
CA GLU A 347 -5.86 14.45 31.50
C GLU A 347 -6.27 13.26 32.38
N PRO A 348 -7.45 12.68 32.27
CA PRO A 348 -8.57 13.14 31.42
C PRO A 348 -9.07 14.53 31.75
N PRO A 349 -9.79 15.21 30.82
CA PRO A 349 -10.38 16.52 31.08
C PRO A 349 -11.23 16.54 32.35
N SER A 350 -11.11 17.59 33.14
CA SER A 350 -11.80 17.72 34.43
C SER A 350 -13.24 18.17 34.29
N THR A 351 -14.10 17.69 35.19
CA THR A 351 -15.32 18.40 35.53
C THR A 351 -14.97 19.59 36.41
N VAL A 352 -15.47 20.78 36.06
CA VAL A 352 -15.20 22.00 36.80
C VAL A 352 -16.51 22.59 37.29
N GLU A 353 -16.59 22.81 38.61
CA GLU A 353 -17.78 23.32 39.26
C GLU A 353 -17.44 24.57 40.06
N TRP A 354 -18.37 25.54 40.05
CA TRP A 354 -18.29 26.75 40.89
C TRP A 354 -19.11 26.55 42.16
N SER A 355 -18.47 26.74 43.31
CA SER A 355 -19.15 26.84 44.60
C SER A 355 -19.32 28.29 45.00
N LEU A 356 -20.57 28.67 45.20
CA LEU A 356 -21.00 30.03 45.52
C LEU A 356 -21.72 30.06 46.89
N PRO A 357 -21.57 31.08 47.70
CA PRO A 357 -22.47 31.34 48.82
C PRO A 357 -23.89 31.52 48.31
N ALA A 358 -24.89 31.08 49.07
CA ALA A 358 -26.26 30.87 48.66
C ALA A 358 -26.94 32.03 47.89
N GLY A 359 -27.68 31.67 46.80
CA GLY A 359 -28.80 32.46 46.36
C GLY A 359 -29.07 32.71 44.89
N HIS A 360 -28.15 32.56 43.92
CA HIS A 360 -28.48 32.76 42.50
C HIS A 360 -27.71 31.81 41.60
N LEU A 361 -28.42 31.23 40.61
CA LEU A 361 -27.81 30.43 39.56
C LEU A 361 -26.96 31.34 38.65
N PRO A 362 -25.65 31.12 38.59
CA PRO A 362 -24.79 31.86 37.69
C PRO A 362 -24.92 31.40 36.25
N SER A 363 -24.65 32.29 35.32
CA SER A 363 -24.39 31.89 33.94
C SER A 363 -22.98 31.33 33.85
N THR A 364 -22.84 30.04 33.48
CA THR A 364 -21.56 29.39 33.28
C THR A 364 -21.40 29.00 31.82
N ARG A 365 -20.21 29.19 31.27
CA ARG A 365 -19.83 28.73 29.93
C ARG A 365 -18.58 27.89 30.05
N VAL A 366 -18.58 26.72 29.38
CA VAL A 366 -17.46 25.76 29.36
C VAL A 366 -16.90 25.71 27.97
N GLU A 367 -15.59 25.84 27.85
CA GLU A 367 -14.83 25.70 26.63
C GLU A 367 -13.72 24.66 26.87
N MET A 368 -13.50 23.75 25.92
CA MET A 368 -12.49 22.69 26.03
C MET A 368 -11.53 22.78 24.85
N HIS A 369 -10.24 22.80 25.16
CA HIS A 369 -9.15 22.87 24.17
C HIS A 369 -8.05 21.84 24.53
N GLY A 370 -8.16 20.62 23.99
CA GLY A 370 -7.27 19.52 24.37
C GLY A 370 -7.38 19.19 25.85
N SER A 371 -6.28 19.27 26.60
CA SER A 371 -6.24 19.04 28.05
C SER A 371 -6.76 20.22 28.87
N VAL A 372 -6.97 21.39 28.26
CA VAL A 372 -7.36 22.61 28.95
C VAL A 372 -8.87 22.79 28.92
N THR A 373 -9.49 22.87 30.11
CA THR A 373 -10.89 23.19 30.30
C THR A 373 -10.99 24.60 30.87
N ILE A 374 -11.72 25.48 30.21
CA ILE A 374 -11.94 26.87 30.62
C ILE A 374 -13.40 27.04 31.04
N VAL A 375 -13.64 27.40 32.27
CA VAL A 375 -15.01 27.62 32.75
C VAL A 375 -15.15 29.07 33.22
N SER A 376 -15.99 29.80 32.52
CA SER A 376 -16.34 31.18 32.89
C SER A 376 -17.64 31.20 33.69
N LEU A 377 -17.64 32.05 34.72
CA LEU A 377 -18.78 32.38 35.56
C LEU A 377 -19.10 33.86 35.42
N GLN A 378 -20.34 34.23 35.10
CA GLN A 378 -20.81 35.60 35.08
C GLN A 378 -21.93 35.80 36.10
N ARG A 379 -21.83 36.85 36.88
CA ARG A 379 -22.78 37.15 37.95
C ARG A 379 -22.88 38.65 38.19
N ALA A 380 -24.06 39.13 38.62
CA ALA A 380 -24.23 40.52 39.08
C ALA A 380 -23.40 40.79 40.33
N LEU A 381 -22.89 42.03 40.47
CA LEU A 381 -22.06 42.44 41.57
C LEU A 381 -22.87 42.40 42.89
N GLY A 382 -22.37 41.64 43.89
CA GLY A 382 -22.92 41.56 45.24
C GLY A 382 -21.91 42.07 46.28
N PHE A 383 -22.17 41.78 47.56
CA PHE A 383 -21.20 42.09 48.64
C PHE A 383 -19.93 41.22 48.47
N SER A 384 -18.83 41.61 49.15
CA SER A 384 -17.57 40.86 49.13
C SER A 384 -17.80 39.40 49.47
N GLU A 385 -17.56 38.48 48.52
CA GLU A 385 -17.80 37.05 48.65
C GLU A 385 -16.60 36.26 48.13
N THR A 386 -16.42 35.06 48.68
CA THR A 386 -15.43 34.11 48.18
C THR A 386 -16.11 33.10 47.25
N VAL A 387 -15.57 32.96 46.05
CA VAL A 387 -16.02 32.03 45.03
C VAL A 387 -14.96 30.93 44.88
N HIS A 388 -15.38 29.66 44.86
CA HIS A 388 -14.47 28.54 44.70
C HIS A 388 -14.67 27.87 43.36
N CYS A 389 -13.56 27.64 42.65
CA CYS A 389 -13.49 26.77 41.50
C CYS A 389 -13.00 25.39 41.96
N HIS A 390 -13.79 24.37 41.75
CA HIS A 390 -13.47 22.95 42.02
C HIS A 390 -13.30 22.22 40.71
N ALA A 391 -12.14 21.63 40.50
CA ALA A 391 -11.86 20.78 39.35
C ALA A 391 -11.59 19.36 39.83
N SER A 392 -12.15 18.37 39.12
CA SER A 392 -11.95 16.95 39.46
C SER A 392 -11.90 16.08 38.20
N ASN A 393 -11.03 15.07 38.22
CA ASN A 393 -10.98 13.99 37.25
C ASN A 393 -10.69 12.66 37.97
N THR A 394 -10.46 11.57 37.21
CA THR A 394 -10.15 10.23 37.76
C THR A 394 -8.81 10.15 38.49
N GLN A 395 -7.91 11.12 38.28
CA GLN A 395 -6.57 11.15 38.88
C GLN A 395 -6.49 12.00 40.13
N GLY A 396 -7.46 12.93 40.36
CA GLY A 396 -7.46 13.77 41.55
C GLY A 396 -8.41 14.94 41.46
N ASN A 397 -8.21 15.92 42.40
CA ASN A 397 -8.98 17.14 42.45
C ASN A 397 -8.08 18.35 42.76
N ALA A 398 -8.55 19.54 42.40
CA ALA A 398 -7.95 20.83 42.75
C ALA A 398 -9.02 21.85 43.05
N THR A 399 -8.69 22.82 43.93
CA THR A 399 -9.61 23.89 44.30
C THR A 399 -8.84 25.21 44.37
N LEU A 400 -9.40 26.26 43.78
CA LEU A 400 -8.90 27.62 43.87
C LEU A 400 -10.01 28.56 44.37
N SER A 401 -9.67 29.43 45.30
CA SER A 401 -10.59 30.40 45.89
C SER A 401 -10.28 31.81 45.41
N PHE A 402 -11.29 32.54 44.99
CA PHE A 402 -11.22 33.92 44.55
C PHE A 402 -11.99 34.80 45.51
N THR A 403 -11.37 35.84 46.04
CA THR A 403 -12.06 36.89 46.80
C THR A 403 -12.46 38.02 45.87
N VAL A 404 -13.74 38.19 45.67
CA VAL A 404 -14.29 39.30 44.89
C VAL A 404 -14.62 40.43 45.83
N SER A 405 -13.83 41.52 45.78
CA SER A 405 -14.11 42.74 46.53
C SER A 405 -14.84 43.75 45.65
N THR A 406 -15.82 44.43 46.20
CA THR A 406 -16.38 45.63 45.57
C THR A 406 -15.30 46.69 45.48
N ASN A 407 -15.17 47.29 44.32
CA ASN A 407 -14.12 48.27 44.03
C ASN A 407 -14.25 49.49 45.02
N ASP A 408 -13.32 49.62 45.92
CA ASP A 408 -13.28 50.76 46.91
C ASP A 408 -13.35 52.11 46.21
N LYS A 409 -12.95 52.22 44.95
CA LYS A 409 -13.08 53.43 44.15
C LYS A 409 -14.52 53.87 43.91
N MET A 410 -15.46 52.91 43.75
CA MET A 410 -16.88 53.22 43.58
C MET A 410 -17.51 53.71 44.91
N PHE A 411 -17.16 53.03 46.01
CA PHE A 411 -17.59 53.49 47.33
C PHE A 411 -17.09 54.88 47.61
N MET A 412 -15.82 55.20 47.34
CA MET A 412 -15.25 56.53 47.47
C MET A 412 -15.90 57.53 46.49
N LEU A 413 -16.31 57.12 45.29
CA LEU A 413 -17.04 57.99 44.37
C LEU A 413 -18.45 58.29 44.87
N TYR A 414 -19.17 57.34 45.41
CA TYR A 414 -20.51 57.56 45.99
C TYR A 414 -20.40 58.41 47.27
N VAL A 415 -19.40 58.17 48.12
CA VAL A 415 -19.12 58.99 49.30
C VAL A 415 -18.75 60.42 48.90
N SER A 416 -17.91 60.56 47.85
CA SER A 416 -17.53 61.89 47.38
C SER A 416 -18.71 62.67 46.74
N ILE A 417 -19.57 61.97 45.98
CA ILE A 417 -20.80 62.56 45.41
C ILE A 417 -21.77 62.91 46.54
N GLY A 418 -21.94 62.05 47.54
CA GLY A 418 -22.80 62.29 48.69
C GLY A 418 -22.30 63.50 49.52
N ILE A 419 -21.00 63.61 49.76
CA ILE A 419 -20.38 64.71 50.41
C ILE A 419 -20.54 66.02 49.59
N ALA A 420 -20.32 65.95 48.26
CA ALA A 420 -20.54 67.08 47.37
C ALA A 420 -21.99 67.58 47.38
N ALA A 421 -22.96 66.61 47.33
CA ALA A 421 -24.37 66.95 47.43
C ALA A 421 -24.72 67.62 48.80
N LEU A 422 -24.16 67.09 49.89
CA LEU A 422 -24.34 67.63 51.20
C LEU A 422 -23.76 69.04 51.31
N VAL A 423 -22.56 69.27 50.76
CA VAL A 423 -21.94 70.58 50.69
C VAL A 423 -22.77 71.55 49.88
N VAL A 424 -23.32 71.17 48.76
CA VAL A 424 -24.21 71.98 47.95
C VAL A 424 -25.49 72.32 48.68
N VAL A 425 -26.08 71.37 49.42
CA VAL A 425 -27.27 71.65 50.25
C VAL A 425 -26.92 72.62 51.42
N VAL A 426 -25.78 72.43 52.09
CA VAL A 426 -25.33 73.29 53.20
C VAL A 426 -24.99 74.70 52.72
N ILE A 427 -24.47 74.86 51.49
CA ILE A 427 -24.14 76.21 50.97
C ILE A 427 -25.36 76.86 50.31
N LEU A 428 -26.21 76.14 49.59
CA LEU A 428 -27.34 76.75 48.87
C LEU A 428 -28.53 77.10 49.79
N VAL A 429 -28.75 76.39 50.90
CA VAL A 429 -29.83 76.71 51.87
C VAL A 429 -29.59 78.03 52.57
N PRO A 430 -28.42 78.34 53.10
CA PRO A 430 -28.20 79.65 53.70
C PRO A 430 -28.09 80.78 52.67
N MET A 431 -27.61 80.49 51.42
CA MET A 431 -27.59 81.55 50.39
C MET A 431 -29.00 81.87 49.87
N SER A 432 -29.90 80.93 49.78
CA SER A 432 -31.31 81.27 49.46
C SER A 432 -32.02 82.00 50.55
N ALA A 433 -31.67 81.78 51.80
CA ALA A 433 -32.16 82.60 52.95
C ALA A 433 -31.59 84.02 52.96
N CYS A 434 -30.37 84.21 52.45
CA CYS A 434 -29.74 85.55 52.36
C CYS A 434 -30.23 86.37 51.16
N LEU A 435 -30.75 85.73 50.08
CA LEU A 435 -31.31 86.40 48.90
C LEU A 435 -32.76 86.85 49.06
N LEU A 436 -33.47 86.46 50.12
CA LEU A 436 -34.86 86.89 50.42
C LEU A 436 -34.94 88.16 51.23
N THR A 437 -33.80 88.76 51.67
CA THR A 437 -33.77 89.94 52.50
C THR A 437 -33.26 91.23 51.83
N LYS A 438 -33.07 91.31 50.53
CA LYS A 438 -32.72 92.56 49.84
C LYS A 438 -33.62 92.80 48.63
N LYS A 439 -34.79 93.44 48.96
CA LYS A 439 -35.66 94.11 48.03
C LYS A 439 -35.28 95.62 48.03
N GLY A 440 -35.05 96.16 46.83
CA GLY A 440 -35.13 97.62 46.64
C GLY A 440 -34.11 98.23 45.69
N GLY A 441 -34.60 98.66 44.51
CA GLY A 441 -34.04 99.81 43.81
C GLY A 441 -33.62 99.60 42.36
N ARG A 442 -34.54 99.80 41.43
CA ARG A 442 -34.52 100.57 40.16
C ARG A 442 -33.15 100.80 39.47
N SER A 443 -32.96 100.73 38.16
CA SER A 443 -33.66 101.23 37.00
C SER A 443 -32.78 101.08 35.72
N HIS A 444 -33.40 100.81 34.58
CA HIS A 444 -33.08 101.24 33.20
C HIS A 444 -31.74 100.82 32.56
N SER A 445 -31.71 100.39 31.43
CA SER A 445 -32.09 100.49 30.06
C SER A 445 -30.93 99.92 29.24
N ASP A 446 -31.12 99.28 28.31
CA ASP A 446 -31.29 99.24 26.89
C ASP A 446 -30.77 97.99 26.23
N GLN A 447 -31.62 97.43 25.48
CA GLN A 447 -31.33 96.57 24.39
C GLN A 447 -30.68 97.36 23.22
N PRO A 448 -30.21 96.80 22.13
CA PRO A 448 -30.82 95.71 21.37
C PRO A 448 -29.80 94.76 20.63
N VAL A 449 -30.20 93.54 20.35
CA VAL A 449 -30.68 92.94 19.08
C VAL A 449 -29.62 92.52 18.06
N VAL A 450 -29.89 91.37 17.54
CA VAL A 450 -29.71 90.78 16.19
C VAL A 450 -28.66 89.68 16.12
N SER A 451 -29.07 88.50 15.96
CA SER A 451 -29.70 87.61 15.02
C SER A 451 -28.71 86.89 14.09
N ILE A 452 -28.92 85.62 14.06
CA ILE A 452 -29.20 84.77 12.90
C ILE A 452 -28.05 84.21 12.05
N GLN A 453 -28.18 82.94 11.90
CA GLN A 453 -27.99 82.08 10.72
C GLN A 453 -26.62 81.48 10.43
N ASP A 454 -26.57 80.22 10.47
CA ASP A 454 -26.90 79.17 9.49
C ASP A 454 -25.73 78.83 8.57
N MET A 455 -25.67 77.59 8.35
CA MET A 455 -25.35 76.83 7.12
C MET A 455 -23.92 76.28 6.86
N ASP A 456 -23.97 75.00 6.83
CA ASP A 456 -23.61 74.09 5.73
C ASP A 456 -22.16 73.80 5.34
N ALA A 457 -21.92 72.54 5.46
CA ALA A 457 -21.53 71.63 4.38
C ALA A 457 -20.09 71.64 3.83
N ALA A 458 -19.60 70.46 3.85
CA ALA A 458 -18.99 69.75 2.73
C ALA A 458 -17.47 69.73 2.54
N LYS A 459 -17.01 68.52 2.56
CA LYS A 459 -16.15 67.86 1.56
C LYS A 459 -14.61 67.99 1.59
N CYS A 460 -14.08 66.81 1.72
CA CYS A 460 -13.04 66.17 0.89
C CYS A 460 -11.57 66.64 0.93
N ALA A 461 -10.78 65.68 1.16
CA ALA A 461 -9.60 65.23 0.42
C ALA A 461 -8.22 65.44 1.05
N SER A 462 -7.64 64.28 1.30
CA SER A 462 -6.29 63.80 0.96
C SER A 462 -5.05 64.57 1.41
N SER A 463 -4.23 63.87 2.14
CA SER A 463 -2.85 63.48 1.78
C SER A 463 -1.98 63.35 3.04
N ASP A 464 -1.37 62.16 3.11
CA ASP A 464 -0.18 61.85 3.94
C ASP A 464 1.00 62.82 3.65
N PRO A 465 2.12 62.83 4.42
CA PRO A 465 2.64 61.79 5.31
C PRO A 465 3.43 62.31 6.55
N SER A 466 3.77 61.30 7.37
CA SER A 466 5.02 61.17 8.15
C SER A 466 5.13 61.73 9.55
N THR A 467 5.56 60.79 10.32
CA THR A 467 6.52 60.79 11.44
C THR A 467 6.02 61.00 12.87
N SER A 468 6.14 59.84 13.55
CA SER A 468 6.85 59.71 14.83
C SER A 468 6.12 59.95 16.12
N ARG A 469 5.94 58.79 16.78
CA ARG A 469 6.36 58.53 18.17
C ARG A 469 5.36 58.67 19.32
N LYS A 470 5.21 57.48 19.89
CA LYS A 470 5.15 57.05 21.30
C LYS A 470 3.78 56.91 21.97
N GLU A 471 3.54 55.62 22.17
CA GLU A 471 3.32 54.86 23.41
C GLU A 471 2.16 55.30 24.32
N GLN A 472 1.15 54.42 24.41
CA GLN A 472 0.90 53.61 25.61
C GLN A 472 -0.41 52.81 25.41
N LYS A 473 -0.28 51.50 25.11
CA LYS A 473 -0.60 50.33 25.91
C LYS A 473 -2.04 50.24 26.42
N ASP A 474 -2.83 49.43 25.70
CA ASP A 474 -3.89 48.65 26.30
C ASP A 474 -3.62 47.17 26.04
N THR A 475 -3.20 46.51 27.10
CA THR A 475 -2.89 45.10 27.21
C THR A 475 -4.11 44.34 27.69
N SER A 476 -4.96 43.84 26.76
CA SER A 476 -5.90 42.78 27.12
C SER A 476 -6.52 42.01 25.94
N SER A 477 -6.02 42.18 24.69
CA SER A 477 -6.51 41.39 23.54
C SER A 477 -5.45 40.53 22.84
N GLU A 478 -4.21 40.49 23.30
CA GLU A 478 -3.11 39.77 22.63
C GLU A 478 -2.81 38.38 23.19
N ILE A 479 -3.47 37.90 24.25
CA ILE A 479 -3.18 36.56 24.82
C ILE A 479 -3.94 35.43 24.12
N LEU A 480 -4.93 35.73 23.28
CA LEU A 480 -5.73 34.72 22.58
C LEU A 480 -5.28 34.36 21.14
N THR A 481 -4.29 35.10 20.61
CA THR A 481 -3.86 34.88 19.21
C THR A 481 -2.55 34.13 19.04
N ASN A 482 -1.81 33.82 20.08
CA ASN A 482 -0.50 33.16 19.99
C ASN A 482 -0.53 31.61 20.10
N TYR A 483 -1.71 31.00 20.17
CA TYR A 483 -1.83 29.54 20.23
C TYR A 483 -2.26 28.87 18.89
N TYR A 484 -2.46 29.64 17.81
CA TYR A 484 -3.05 29.11 16.56
C TYR A 484 -2.21 29.35 15.29
N THR A 485 -0.88 29.45 15.38
CA THR A 485 -0.08 29.47 14.15
C THR A 485 1.13 28.55 14.24
N ASN A 486 0.90 27.26 14.11
CA ASN A 486 1.96 26.34 13.70
C ASN A 486 1.43 25.03 13.07
N ASP A 487 0.49 25.15 12.13
CA ASP A 487 0.16 24.04 11.23
C ASP A 487 -0.28 24.59 9.87
N GLN A 488 0.69 25.05 9.08
CA GLN A 488 0.58 25.07 7.61
C GLN A 488 1.96 25.23 6.99
N LEU A 489 2.52 24.12 6.60
CA LEU A 489 3.53 24.05 5.54
C LEU A 489 3.55 22.64 4.95
N TYR A 490 2.82 22.48 3.84
CA TYR A 490 3.06 21.59 2.69
C TYR A 490 1.83 21.75 1.80
N GLY A 491 1.90 22.38 0.69
CA GLY A 491 2.63 22.05 -0.52
C GLY A 491 1.60 21.98 -1.62
N ASN A 492 1.45 23.06 -2.40
CA ASN A 492 0.67 23.09 -3.65
C ASN A 492 1.22 22.09 -4.65
N MET A 493 0.35 21.30 -5.25
CA MET A 493 0.49 20.83 -6.62
C MET A 493 -0.84 20.98 -7.33
N GLU A 494 -0.80 21.76 -8.39
CA GLU A 494 -1.87 22.09 -9.32
C GLU A 494 -2.41 20.82 -9.99
N ALA A 495 -3.72 20.72 -10.09
CA ALA A 495 -4.41 19.83 -11.02
C ALA A 495 -5.12 20.69 -12.06
N GLU A 496 -4.75 20.50 -13.31
CA GLU A 496 -5.46 21.02 -14.47
C GLU A 496 -6.78 20.28 -14.64
N GLU A 497 -7.83 21.08 -14.88
CA GLU A 497 -9.16 20.70 -15.32
C GLU A 497 -9.12 20.27 -16.79
N ASP A 498 -9.88 19.24 -17.14
CA ASP A 498 -10.65 19.25 -18.40
C ASP A 498 -11.82 18.24 -18.34
N GLY A 499 -13.02 18.82 -18.43
CA GLY A 499 -14.05 18.51 -19.42
C GLY A 499 -15.03 17.36 -19.13
N ASP A 500 -16.20 17.72 -18.66
CA ASP A 500 -17.54 17.12 -18.76
C ASP A 500 -17.94 16.60 -20.17
N PRO A 501 -19.12 15.96 -20.40
CA PRO A 501 -20.25 15.59 -19.53
C PRO A 501 -20.98 14.26 -19.83
N CYS A 502 -21.84 13.87 -18.86
CA CYS A 502 -23.15 13.19 -18.95
C CYS A 502 -23.48 12.17 -20.04
N GLU A 503 -23.96 11.00 -19.62
CA GLU A 503 -25.34 10.56 -19.94
C GLU A 503 -25.75 9.34 -19.10
N CYS A 504 -26.94 9.50 -18.48
CA CYS A 504 -27.68 8.44 -17.82
C CYS A 504 -28.58 7.75 -18.87
N VAL A 505 -28.63 6.42 -18.87
CA VAL A 505 -29.84 5.65 -19.22
C VAL A 505 -29.85 4.35 -18.41
N GLY A 506 -30.89 4.14 -17.73
CA GLY A 506 -31.50 3.14 -16.99
C GLY A 506 -32.05 1.95 -17.77
N GLY A 507 -32.52 0.97 -17.00
CA GLY A 507 -33.35 -0.19 -17.45
C GLY A 507 -32.82 -1.48 -16.86
N ASP A 508 -33.27 -1.89 -15.77
CA ASP A 508 -34.28 -2.90 -15.36
C ASP A 508 -34.01 -4.36 -15.75
N ASP A 509 -34.32 -5.20 -14.75
CA ASP A 509 -34.78 -6.60 -14.78
C ASP A 509 -33.72 -7.69 -14.79
N ALA A 510 -33.53 -8.33 -13.67
CA ALA A 510 -34.32 -9.35 -12.95
C ALA A 510 -34.10 -10.80 -13.40
N ILE A 511 -33.76 -11.63 -12.42
CA ILE A 511 -34.36 -12.96 -12.08
C ILE A 511 -33.63 -14.25 -12.51
N TYR A 512 -33.35 -15.09 -11.44
CA TYR A 512 -33.24 -16.56 -11.33
C TYR A 512 -32.02 -17.24 -11.97
N GLY A 513 -31.44 -18.21 -11.37
CA GLY A 513 -31.67 -19.13 -10.25
C GLY A 513 -30.78 -20.34 -10.41
N ASN A 514 -30.48 -20.92 -9.31
CA ASN A 514 -30.00 -22.26 -9.00
C ASN A 514 -29.84 -23.29 -10.14
N ILE A 515 -28.70 -23.93 -10.23
CA ILE A 515 -28.40 -25.30 -9.80
C ILE A 515 -26.87 -25.47 -9.79
#